data_ac9a53a36f38b5f9d161de48db99a495
#
_entry.id   ac9a53a36f38b5f9d161de48db99a495
#
_cell.length_a   1.000
_cell.length_b   1.000
_cell.length_c   1.000
_cell.angle_alpha   90.00
_cell.angle_beta   90.00
_cell.angle_gamma   90.00
#
_symmetry.space_group_name_H-M   'P 1'
#
loop_
_entity.id
_entity.type
_entity.pdbx_description
1 polymer ?
#
loop_
_entity_poly.entity_id
_entity_poly.type
_entity_poly.pdbx_seq_one_letter_code
_entity_poly.pdbx_strand_id
1 'polypeptide(L)'
;ELGIDMGAIDLVIQIEAPPSVASGMQRIGRSGHTIGEASRGIIVPKFRGDLVACAAVTRAMHEAQIESTRYPRNPLDVLAQQIVAMVSLDQWTVDGLFDAVRRAAPFAELARGTFEGVLDMLSGRYPSDDFADLRPRLTWDRLENIVTAREGARRIAVTNGGTIPDRGLYGVFLAGQHGPGARVGELDEEMVFES
;
A
#
# COMPACT_ATOMS: atom_id res chain seq x y z
N GLU A 1 -7.45 4.60 -12.74
CA GLU A 1 -6.51 4.10 -13.77
C GLU A 1 -6.40 2.59 -13.64
N LEU A 2 -7.00 1.85 -14.56
CA LEU A 2 -7.11 0.40 -14.44
C LEU A 2 -5.96 -0.38 -15.10
N GLY A 3 -4.95 0.30 -15.66
CA GLY A 3 -3.85 -0.38 -16.36
C GLY A 3 -4.30 -1.31 -17.51
N ILE A 4 -5.53 -1.15 -17.98
CA ILE A 4 -6.11 -1.95 -19.05
C ILE A 4 -5.68 -1.34 -20.39
N ASP A 5 -5.25 -2.18 -21.30
CA ASP A 5 -5.09 -1.77 -22.70
C ASP A 5 -6.49 -1.60 -23.33
N MET A 6 -6.87 -0.36 -23.54
CA MET A 6 -8.21 -0.01 -24.06
C MET A 6 -8.23 0.17 -25.59
N GLY A 7 -7.17 -0.23 -26.27
CA GLY A 7 -7.06 -0.03 -27.72
C GLY A 7 -6.79 1.42 -28.10
N ALA A 8 -7.08 1.80 -29.34
CA ALA A 8 -6.80 3.13 -29.87
C ALA A 8 -7.72 4.18 -29.25
N ILE A 9 -7.15 5.15 -28.54
CA ILE A 9 -7.82 6.32 -27.99
C ILE A 9 -7.28 7.55 -28.71
N ASP A 10 -8.14 8.32 -29.37
CA ASP A 10 -7.74 9.52 -30.09
C ASP A 10 -7.66 10.76 -29.20
N LEU A 11 -8.50 10.82 -28.16
CA LEU A 11 -8.62 11.97 -27.29
C LEU A 11 -9.01 11.56 -25.87
N VAL A 12 -8.34 12.12 -24.87
CA VAL A 12 -8.72 12.03 -23.45
C VAL A 12 -9.37 13.33 -23.00
N ILE A 13 -10.55 13.25 -22.41
CA ILE A 13 -11.20 14.39 -21.77
C ILE A 13 -11.15 14.20 -20.25
N GLN A 14 -10.42 15.07 -19.56
CA GLN A 14 -10.29 15.10 -18.12
C GLN A 14 -11.20 16.17 -17.54
N ILE A 15 -12.13 15.78 -16.67
CA ILE A 15 -12.96 16.72 -15.92
C ILE A 15 -12.26 17.04 -14.61
N GLU A 16 -12.16 18.32 -14.26
CA GLU A 16 -11.37 18.89 -13.18
C GLU A 16 -9.84 18.74 -13.38
N ALA A 17 -9.09 19.49 -12.59
CA ALA A 17 -7.63 19.37 -12.59
C ALA A 17 -7.21 17.97 -12.09
N PRO A 18 -6.28 17.28 -12.77
CA PRO A 18 -5.73 16.05 -12.22
C PRO A 18 -4.98 16.34 -10.91
N PRO A 19 -4.94 15.40 -9.98
CA PRO A 19 -4.34 15.60 -8.64
C PRO A 19 -2.83 15.84 -8.69
N SER A 20 -2.18 15.46 -9.78
CA SER A 20 -0.75 15.66 -10.01
C SER A 20 -0.45 15.75 -11.51
N VAL A 21 0.71 16.32 -11.86
CA VAL A 21 1.21 16.36 -13.24
C VAL A 21 1.42 14.93 -13.76
N ALA A 22 2.02 14.06 -12.96
CA ALA A 22 2.23 12.65 -13.29
C ALA A 22 0.92 11.94 -13.64
N SER A 23 -0.12 12.12 -12.81
CA SER A 23 -1.44 11.53 -13.05
C SER A 23 -2.09 12.07 -14.34
N GLY A 24 -2.00 13.38 -14.58
CA GLY A 24 -2.47 14.00 -15.82
C GLY A 24 -1.78 13.44 -17.05
N MET A 25 -0.46 13.34 -17.01
CA MET A 25 0.33 12.79 -18.11
C MET A 25 0.02 11.30 -18.35
N GLN A 26 -0.13 10.49 -17.32
CA GLN A 26 -0.49 9.08 -17.44
C GLN A 26 -1.87 8.89 -18.09
N ARG A 27 -2.85 9.73 -17.73
CA ARG A 27 -4.21 9.70 -18.32
C ARG A 27 -4.20 10.13 -19.76
N ILE A 28 -3.61 11.31 -20.06
CA ILE A 28 -3.54 11.84 -21.42
C ILE A 28 -2.66 10.96 -22.32
N GLY A 29 -1.60 10.36 -21.75
CA GLY A 29 -0.74 9.40 -22.45
C GLY A 29 -1.44 8.11 -22.89
N ARG A 30 -2.71 7.91 -22.54
CA ARG A 30 -3.54 6.84 -23.12
C ARG A 30 -4.02 7.17 -24.55
N SER A 31 -3.99 8.43 -24.96
CA SER A 31 -4.21 8.82 -26.35
C SER A 31 -2.89 8.79 -27.14
N GLY A 32 -2.96 8.45 -28.42
CA GLY A 32 -1.77 8.34 -29.28
C GLY A 32 -1.04 7.01 -29.10
N HIS A 33 -1.52 5.97 -29.76
CA HIS A 33 -0.95 4.62 -29.69
C HIS A 33 0.24 4.39 -30.60
N THR A 34 0.50 5.32 -31.53
CA THR A 34 1.57 5.17 -32.53
C THR A 34 2.84 5.88 -32.03
N ILE A 35 3.96 5.21 -32.09
CA ILE A 35 5.27 5.80 -31.75
C ILE A 35 5.49 7.04 -32.63
N GLY A 36 5.63 8.22 -31.98
CA GLY A 36 5.82 9.51 -32.66
C GLY A 36 4.55 10.37 -32.78
N GLU A 37 3.39 9.88 -32.41
CA GLU A 37 2.17 10.70 -32.30
C GLU A 37 2.09 11.42 -30.94
N ALA A 38 1.67 12.67 -30.97
CA ALA A 38 1.46 13.43 -29.74
C ALA A 38 0.14 13.02 -29.08
N SER A 39 0.22 12.67 -27.80
CA SER A 39 -0.98 12.43 -26.99
C SER A 39 -1.86 13.67 -26.90
N ARG A 40 -3.17 13.51 -27.05
CA ARG A 40 -4.15 14.62 -27.08
C ARG A 40 -5.07 14.53 -25.86
N GLY A 41 -5.15 15.64 -25.12
CA GLY A 41 -6.03 15.74 -23.96
C GLY A 41 -6.68 17.11 -23.85
N ILE A 42 -7.89 17.14 -23.29
CA ILE A 42 -8.62 18.36 -22.95
C ILE A 42 -8.94 18.28 -21.46
N ILE A 43 -8.53 19.31 -20.70
CA ILE A 43 -8.88 19.45 -19.29
C ILE A 43 -10.01 20.47 -19.18
N VAL A 44 -11.15 20.05 -18.63
CA VAL A 44 -12.36 20.88 -18.50
C VAL A 44 -12.55 21.25 -17.03
N PRO A 45 -12.42 22.53 -16.65
CA PRO A 45 -12.70 22.97 -15.29
C PRO A 45 -14.19 22.82 -14.96
N LYS A 46 -14.53 22.40 -13.76
CA LYS A 46 -15.90 22.22 -13.29
C LYS A 46 -16.51 23.54 -12.81
N PHE A 47 -15.69 24.41 -12.24
CA PHE A 47 -16.08 25.72 -11.77
C PHE A 47 -14.94 26.74 -11.92
N ARG A 48 -15.22 28.05 -11.71
CA ARG A 48 -14.23 29.11 -11.96
C ARG A 48 -12.93 28.97 -11.17
N GLY A 49 -12.98 28.47 -9.91
CA GLY A 49 -11.80 28.29 -9.08
C GLY A 49 -10.87 27.20 -9.61
N ASP A 50 -11.43 26.20 -10.27
CA ASP A 50 -10.70 25.07 -10.85
C ASP A 50 -9.90 25.48 -12.10
N LEU A 51 -10.29 26.56 -12.77
CA LEU A 51 -9.60 27.04 -13.98
C LEU A 51 -8.11 27.32 -13.75
N VAL A 52 -7.75 27.89 -12.60
CA VAL A 52 -6.36 28.21 -12.26
C VAL A 52 -5.56 26.94 -12.05
N ALA A 53 -6.14 25.95 -11.35
CA ALA A 53 -5.52 24.65 -11.14
C ALA A 53 -5.33 23.89 -12.47
N CYS A 54 -6.36 23.86 -13.32
CA CYS A 54 -6.27 23.25 -14.65
C CYS A 54 -5.18 23.91 -15.50
N ALA A 55 -5.08 25.25 -15.51
CA ALA A 55 -4.06 25.97 -16.25
C ALA A 55 -2.65 25.70 -15.72
N ALA A 56 -2.47 25.69 -14.38
CA ALA A 56 -1.19 25.43 -13.73
C ALA A 56 -0.68 24.02 -14.02
N VAL A 57 -1.54 23.00 -13.88
CA VAL A 57 -1.19 21.62 -14.18
C VAL A 57 -0.89 21.44 -15.67
N THR A 58 -1.71 22.01 -16.56
CA THR A 58 -1.47 21.94 -18.01
C THR A 58 -0.12 22.54 -18.37
N ARG A 59 0.23 23.69 -17.81
CA ARG A 59 1.53 24.31 -18.01
C ARG A 59 2.66 23.41 -17.52
N ALA A 60 2.58 22.89 -16.28
CA ALA A 60 3.56 22.00 -15.71
C ALA A 60 3.75 20.72 -16.53
N MET A 61 2.67 20.18 -17.12
CA MET A 61 2.73 19.04 -18.05
C MET A 61 3.52 19.37 -19.32
N HIS A 62 3.30 20.55 -19.92
CA HIS A 62 4.06 20.99 -21.09
C HIS A 62 5.55 21.25 -20.78
N GLU A 63 5.85 21.69 -19.57
CA GLU A 63 7.22 21.93 -19.09
C GLU A 63 7.88 20.68 -18.53
N ALA A 64 7.19 19.51 -18.57
CA ALA A 64 7.64 18.23 -18.00
C ALA A 64 8.05 18.32 -16.51
N GLN A 65 7.40 19.20 -15.76
CA GLN A 65 7.63 19.40 -14.32
C GLN A 65 6.89 18.35 -13.52
N ILE A 66 7.36 17.09 -13.62
CA ILE A 66 6.76 15.96 -12.92
C ILE A 66 7.22 15.97 -11.45
N GLU A 67 6.29 15.72 -10.55
CA GLU A 67 6.56 15.60 -9.13
C GLU A 67 7.55 14.47 -8.85
N SER A 68 8.46 14.70 -7.92
CA SER A 68 9.39 13.64 -7.49
C SER A 68 8.63 12.50 -6.82
N THR A 69 8.92 11.27 -7.24
CA THR A 69 8.38 10.08 -6.59
C THR A 69 8.96 9.95 -5.18
N ARG A 70 8.08 9.88 -4.19
CA ARG A 70 8.47 9.59 -2.81
C ARG A 70 8.00 8.18 -2.49
N TYR A 71 8.91 7.33 -2.05
CA TYR A 71 8.58 6.02 -1.53
C TYR A 71 8.48 6.07 0.01
N PRO A 72 7.61 5.25 0.62
CA PRO A 72 7.52 5.16 2.08
C PRO A 72 8.87 4.72 2.67
N ARG A 73 9.29 5.34 3.78
CA ARG A 73 10.47 4.91 4.53
C ARG A 73 10.03 4.02 5.69
N ASN A 74 10.67 2.87 5.81
CA ASN A 74 10.40 1.88 6.84
C ASN A 74 8.92 1.53 6.98
N PRO A 75 8.19 1.17 5.90
CA PRO A 75 6.80 0.73 6.00
C PRO A 75 6.75 -0.61 6.74
N LEU A 76 6.33 -0.60 8.02
CA LEU A 76 6.44 -1.75 8.91
C LEU A 76 5.48 -2.89 8.58
N ASP A 77 4.34 -2.59 7.97
CA ASP A 77 3.39 -3.54 7.42
C ASP A 77 4.01 -4.34 6.26
N VAL A 78 4.65 -3.64 5.32
CA VAL A 78 5.40 -4.27 4.23
C VAL A 78 6.57 -5.08 4.78
N LEU A 79 7.29 -4.56 5.80
CA LEU A 79 8.38 -5.26 6.45
C LEU A 79 7.89 -6.58 7.06
N ALA A 80 6.81 -6.55 7.81
CA ALA A 80 6.22 -7.72 8.45
C ALA A 80 5.84 -8.79 7.40
N GLN A 81 5.16 -8.37 6.33
CA GLN A 81 4.76 -9.25 5.24
C GLN A 81 5.96 -9.87 4.53
N GLN A 82 7.00 -9.08 4.22
CA GLN A 82 8.21 -9.59 3.56
C GLN A 82 9.01 -10.54 4.46
N ILE A 83 9.12 -10.25 5.75
CA ILE A 83 9.76 -11.15 6.72
C ILE A 83 9.04 -12.50 6.73
N VAL A 84 7.71 -12.52 6.84
CA VAL A 84 6.93 -13.77 6.81
C VAL A 84 7.14 -14.52 5.50
N ALA A 85 7.14 -13.82 4.36
CA ALA A 85 7.39 -14.42 3.05
C ALA A 85 8.78 -15.06 2.96
N MET A 86 9.84 -14.34 3.35
CA MET A 86 11.23 -14.84 3.31
C MET A 86 11.42 -16.06 4.23
N VAL A 87 10.94 -15.95 5.47
CA VAL A 87 11.10 -17.02 6.47
C VAL A 87 10.24 -18.25 6.14
N SER A 88 9.16 -18.09 5.37
CA SER A 88 8.32 -19.20 4.91
C SER A 88 8.98 -20.06 3.84
N LEU A 89 10.04 -19.57 3.20
CA LEU A 89 10.81 -20.30 2.19
C LEU A 89 12.02 -21.00 2.79
N ASP A 90 12.67 -20.38 3.78
CA ASP A 90 13.86 -20.90 4.43
C ASP A 90 13.99 -20.34 5.85
N GLN A 91 14.79 -21.00 6.70
CA GLN A 91 15.17 -20.45 8.00
C GLN A 91 16.22 -19.35 7.83
N TRP A 92 16.18 -18.34 8.70
CA TRP A 92 17.11 -17.22 8.66
C TRP A 92 17.73 -16.96 10.03
N THR A 93 19.01 -16.59 10.04
CA THR A 93 19.56 -15.90 11.20
C THR A 93 18.99 -14.48 11.24
N VAL A 94 18.77 -13.95 12.44
CA VAL A 94 18.22 -12.59 12.61
C VAL A 94 19.11 -11.54 11.95
N ASP A 95 20.44 -11.71 12.03
CA ASP A 95 21.39 -10.80 11.41
C ASP A 95 21.34 -10.88 9.88
N GLY A 96 21.35 -12.08 9.34
CA GLY A 96 21.24 -12.29 7.88
C GLY A 96 19.93 -11.75 7.30
N LEU A 97 18.83 -11.92 8.03
CA LEU A 97 17.52 -11.38 7.64
C LEU A 97 17.50 -9.83 7.69
N PHE A 98 18.08 -9.24 8.74
CA PHE A 98 18.23 -7.80 8.87
C PHE A 98 19.05 -7.19 7.73
N ASP A 99 20.21 -7.79 7.44
CA ASP A 99 21.08 -7.34 6.35
C ASP A 99 20.41 -7.48 4.98
N ALA A 100 19.66 -8.57 4.77
CA ALA A 100 18.89 -8.77 3.54
C ALA A 100 17.82 -7.69 3.35
N VAL A 101 17.06 -7.39 4.40
CA VAL A 101 16.02 -6.35 4.39
C VAL A 101 16.61 -4.97 4.09
N ARG A 102 17.72 -4.62 4.70
CA ARG A 102 18.36 -3.31 4.52
C ARG A 102 18.95 -3.06 3.13
N ARG A 103 19.05 -4.08 2.29
CA ARG A 103 19.43 -3.90 0.87
C ARG A 103 18.33 -3.25 0.04
N ALA A 104 17.08 -3.28 0.50
CA ALA A 104 15.99 -2.58 -0.15
C ALA A 104 15.97 -1.09 0.25
N ALA A 105 15.84 -0.19 -0.74
CA ALA A 105 15.88 1.25 -0.51
C ALA A 105 14.91 1.75 0.59
N PRO A 106 13.65 1.26 0.70
CA PRO A 106 12.77 1.68 1.77
C PRO A 106 13.28 1.38 3.18
N PHE A 107 14.14 0.37 3.33
CA PHE A 107 14.64 -0.12 4.62
C PHE A 107 16.14 0.14 4.85
N ALA A 108 16.80 0.90 3.98
CA ALA A 108 18.24 1.16 4.09
C ALA A 108 18.63 1.80 5.43
N GLU A 109 17.73 2.61 6.00
CA GLU A 109 17.93 3.31 7.28
C GLU A 109 17.15 2.64 8.44
N LEU A 110 16.66 1.40 8.26
CA LEU A 110 15.89 0.70 9.29
C LEU A 110 16.76 0.46 10.53
N ALA A 111 16.29 0.94 11.68
CA ALA A 111 16.94 0.70 12.95
C ALA A 111 16.77 -0.76 13.42
N ARG A 112 17.81 -1.33 14.00
CA ARG A 112 17.82 -2.71 14.52
C ARG A 112 16.67 -2.94 15.52
N GLY A 113 16.47 -2.04 16.46
CA GLY A 113 15.40 -2.17 17.46
C GLY A 113 14.00 -2.17 16.85
N THR A 114 13.76 -1.39 15.80
CA THR A 114 12.49 -1.41 15.06
C THR A 114 12.27 -2.74 14.36
N PHE A 115 13.30 -3.28 13.71
CA PHE A 115 13.27 -4.60 13.09
C PHE A 115 12.97 -5.71 14.11
N GLU A 116 13.66 -5.70 15.24
CA GLU A 116 13.43 -6.67 16.32
C GLU A 116 12.04 -6.55 16.94
N GLY A 117 11.52 -5.33 17.05
CA GLY A 117 10.13 -5.10 17.47
C GLY A 117 9.10 -5.74 16.53
N VAL A 118 9.33 -5.70 15.21
CA VAL A 118 8.50 -6.41 14.24
C VAL A 118 8.64 -7.92 14.39
N LEU A 119 9.83 -8.44 14.62
CA LEU A 119 10.04 -9.86 14.91
C LEU A 119 9.35 -10.31 16.21
N ASP A 120 9.40 -9.48 17.27
CA ASP A 120 8.68 -9.72 18.52
C ASP A 120 7.18 -9.87 18.27
N MET A 121 6.60 -8.91 17.55
CA MET A 121 5.19 -8.95 17.17
C MET A 121 4.87 -10.23 16.37
N LEU A 122 5.62 -10.54 15.33
CA LEU A 122 5.39 -11.71 14.49
C LEU A 122 5.60 -13.03 15.22
N SER A 123 6.41 -13.08 16.28
CA SER A 123 6.62 -14.25 17.13
C SER A 123 5.64 -14.37 18.31
N GLY A 124 4.74 -13.39 18.47
CA GLY A 124 3.69 -13.40 19.49
C GLY A 124 4.12 -12.80 20.82
N ARG A 125 5.17 -11.99 20.82
CA ARG A 125 5.58 -11.22 21.99
C ARG A 125 5.01 -9.83 21.88
N TYR A 126 3.84 -9.63 22.50
CA TYR A 126 3.11 -8.36 22.43
C TYR A 126 3.32 -7.52 23.68
N PRO A 127 3.34 -6.19 23.55
CA PRO A 127 3.47 -5.29 24.68
C PRO A 127 2.19 -5.21 25.56
N SER A 128 1.02 -5.61 25.00
CA SER A 128 -0.26 -5.60 25.72
C SER A 128 -1.20 -6.70 25.21
N ASP A 129 -2.25 -6.99 25.98
CA ASP A 129 -3.28 -7.96 25.63
C ASP A 129 -4.17 -7.51 24.48
N ASP A 130 -4.12 -6.23 24.10
CA ASP A 130 -4.89 -5.69 22.94
C ASP A 130 -4.54 -6.38 21.62
N PHE A 131 -3.36 -6.97 21.54
CA PHE A 131 -2.86 -7.68 20.35
C PHE A 131 -3.04 -9.20 20.45
N ALA A 132 -3.76 -9.71 21.43
CA ALA A 132 -3.95 -11.16 21.65
C ALA A 132 -4.59 -11.90 20.46
N ASP A 133 -5.37 -11.18 19.64
CA ASP A 133 -5.99 -11.72 18.42
C ASP A 133 -4.99 -11.93 17.27
N LEU A 134 -3.83 -11.31 17.33
CA LEU A 134 -2.76 -11.50 16.35
C LEU A 134 -2.07 -12.85 16.58
N ARG A 135 -2.36 -13.81 15.73
CA ARG A 135 -1.70 -15.13 15.81
C ARG A 135 -0.23 -15.01 15.41
N PRO A 136 0.71 -15.57 16.20
CA PRO A 136 2.12 -15.60 15.83
C PRO A 136 2.33 -16.29 14.48
N ARG A 137 3.18 -15.71 13.64
CA ARG A 137 3.49 -16.21 12.29
C ARG A 137 4.86 -16.88 12.24
N LEU A 138 5.73 -16.54 13.17
CA LEU A 138 7.10 -16.99 13.25
C LEU A 138 7.41 -17.60 14.63
N THR A 139 8.48 -18.36 14.68
CA THR A 139 9.14 -18.77 15.92
C THR A 139 10.55 -18.17 15.91
N TRP A 140 10.90 -17.44 16.96
CA TRP A 140 12.23 -16.88 17.13
C TRP A 140 12.96 -17.63 18.24
N ASP A 141 13.95 -18.44 17.86
CA ASP A 141 14.91 -19.03 18.81
C ASP A 141 15.92 -17.94 19.19
N ARG A 142 15.84 -17.50 20.46
CA ARG A 142 16.70 -16.44 21.00
C ARG A 142 18.11 -16.91 21.34
N LEU A 143 18.32 -18.22 21.54
CA LEU A 143 19.63 -18.79 21.87
C LEU A 143 20.46 -18.92 20.61
N GLU A 144 19.87 -19.50 19.57
CA GLU A 144 20.54 -19.72 18.30
C GLU A 144 20.40 -18.49 17.37
N ASN A 145 19.60 -17.50 17.76
CA ASN A 145 19.29 -16.29 16.97
C ASN A 145 18.75 -16.60 15.56
N ILE A 146 17.87 -17.61 15.50
CA ILE A 146 17.26 -18.12 14.26
C ILE A 146 15.75 -17.87 14.26
N VAL A 147 15.24 -17.50 13.10
CA VAL A 147 13.80 -17.31 12.85
C VAL A 147 13.31 -18.37 11.87
N THR A 148 12.20 -19.02 12.21
CA THR A 148 11.54 -20.05 11.40
C THR A 148 10.05 -19.74 11.24
N ALA A 149 9.47 -20.18 10.12
CA ALA A 149 8.04 -20.02 9.89
C ALA A 149 7.21 -20.97 10.76
N ARG A 150 6.08 -20.50 11.27
CA ARG A 150 5.06 -21.38 11.86
C ARG A 150 4.16 -21.95 10.79
N GLU A 151 3.45 -23.01 11.15
CA GLU A 151 2.46 -23.64 10.28
C GLU A 151 1.43 -22.60 9.78
N GLY A 152 1.13 -22.63 8.48
CA GLY A 152 0.23 -21.68 7.82
C GLY A 152 0.85 -20.35 7.40
N ALA A 153 2.07 -19.99 7.84
CA ALA A 153 2.72 -18.74 7.44
C ALA A 153 2.90 -18.62 5.92
N ARG A 154 3.32 -19.71 5.27
CA ARG A 154 3.49 -19.75 3.81
C ARG A 154 2.17 -19.50 3.07
N ARG A 155 1.08 -20.08 3.54
CA ARG A 155 -0.24 -19.87 2.93
C ARG A 155 -0.63 -18.39 3.00
N ILE A 156 -0.42 -17.75 4.15
CA ILE A 156 -0.73 -16.32 4.33
C ILE A 156 0.14 -15.47 3.42
N ALA A 157 1.45 -15.74 3.34
CA ALA A 157 2.36 -15.01 2.47
C ALA A 157 1.95 -15.08 0.99
N VAL A 158 1.44 -16.24 0.54
CA VAL A 158 1.01 -16.44 -0.85
C VAL A 158 -0.36 -15.81 -1.14
N THR A 159 -1.30 -15.90 -0.20
CA THR A 159 -2.66 -15.35 -0.40
C THR A 159 -2.72 -13.85 -0.22
N ASN A 160 -1.80 -13.26 0.55
CA ASN A 160 -1.67 -11.82 0.76
C ASN A 160 -0.38 -11.31 0.10
N GLY A 161 -0.26 -11.49 -1.19
CA GLY A 161 0.94 -11.15 -1.98
C GLY A 161 1.14 -9.67 -2.26
N GLY A 162 0.65 -8.79 -1.43
CA GLY A 162 0.84 -7.34 -1.54
C GLY A 162 0.92 -6.68 -0.17
N THR A 163 1.03 -5.37 -0.15
CA THR A 163 0.76 -4.60 1.05
C THR A 163 -0.63 -4.97 1.55
N ILE A 164 -0.75 -5.25 2.84
CA ILE A 164 -2.06 -5.32 3.47
C ILE A 164 -2.73 -3.98 3.14
N PRO A 165 -3.86 -3.95 2.41
CA PRO A 165 -4.54 -2.69 2.15
C PRO A 165 -4.77 -2.04 3.51
N ASP A 166 -4.42 -0.78 3.62
CA ASP A 166 -4.75 0.06 4.78
C ASP A 166 -6.25 0.37 4.73
N ARG A 167 -7.05 -0.70 4.67
CA ARG A 167 -8.50 -0.66 4.62
C ARG A 167 -9.00 -0.98 6.01
N GLY A 168 -9.57 0.02 6.66
CA GLY A 168 -10.27 -0.17 7.91
C GLY A 168 -11.42 -1.18 7.70
N LEU A 169 -11.39 -2.26 8.43
CA LEU A 169 -12.55 -3.13 8.56
C LEU A 169 -13.42 -2.59 9.69
N TYR A 170 -14.60 -2.09 9.36
CA TYR A 170 -15.55 -1.59 10.34
C TYR A 170 -16.43 -2.73 10.84
N GLY A 171 -16.41 -2.97 12.16
CA GLY A 171 -17.29 -3.95 12.78
C GLY A 171 -18.77 -3.54 12.67
N VAL A 172 -19.60 -4.41 12.09
CA VAL A 172 -21.04 -4.20 12.01
C VAL A 172 -21.71 -4.85 13.22
N PHE A 173 -22.47 -4.07 13.96
CA PHE A 173 -23.19 -4.48 15.15
C PHE A 173 -24.70 -4.34 14.94
N LEU A 174 -25.49 -5.25 15.49
CA LEU A 174 -26.95 -5.05 15.56
C LEU A 174 -27.26 -3.83 16.40
N ALA A 175 -28.13 -2.95 15.90
CA ALA A 175 -28.63 -1.81 16.66
C ALA A 175 -29.43 -2.32 17.87
N GLY A 176 -28.91 -2.13 19.05
CA GLY A 176 -29.57 -2.49 20.32
C GLY A 176 -30.10 -1.26 21.04
N GLN A 177 -31.13 -1.44 21.86
CA GLN A 177 -31.73 -0.34 22.64
C GLN A 177 -30.81 0.22 23.74
N HIS A 178 -29.74 -0.50 24.14
CA HIS A 178 -28.81 -0.10 25.22
C HIS A 178 -27.37 -0.60 24.92
N GLY A 179 -26.70 0.03 23.93
CA GLY A 179 -25.31 -0.24 23.58
C GLY A 179 -25.10 -1.07 22.30
N PRO A 180 -23.85 -1.30 21.90
CA PRO A 180 -23.55 -2.09 20.72
C PRO A 180 -24.05 -3.52 20.96
N GLY A 181 -24.94 -3.98 20.10
CA GLY A 181 -25.47 -5.34 20.11
C GLY A 181 -24.42 -6.37 19.64
N ALA A 182 -24.86 -7.60 19.36
CA ALA A 182 -23.96 -8.66 18.87
C ALA A 182 -23.32 -8.25 17.53
N ARG A 183 -21.99 -8.46 17.41
CA ARG A 183 -21.25 -8.25 16.17
C ARG A 183 -21.77 -9.26 15.13
N VAL A 184 -22.24 -8.75 14.00
CA VAL A 184 -22.81 -9.57 12.91
C VAL A 184 -21.90 -9.70 11.71
N GLY A 185 -20.83 -8.86 11.61
CA GLY A 185 -19.91 -8.92 10.49
C GLY A 185 -18.89 -7.78 10.48
N GLU A 186 -18.23 -7.65 9.36
CA GLU A 186 -17.26 -6.59 9.04
C GLU A 186 -17.62 -6.01 7.68
N LEU A 187 -17.47 -4.69 7.53
CA LEU A 187 -17.59 -3.99 6.26
C LEU A 187 -16.25 -3.38 5.89
N ASP A 188 -15.92 -3.46 4.60
CA ASP A 188 -14.78 -2.76 4.03
C ASP A 188 -15.05 -1.25 4.02
N GLU A 189 -14.03 -0.44 4.22
CA GLU A 189 -14.11 1.03 4.22
C GLU A 189 -14.78 1.59 2.96
N GLU A 190 -14.58 0.95 1.80
CA GLU A 190 -15.23 1.33 0.55
C GLU A 190 -16.76 1.18 0.57
N MET A 191 -17.30 0.39 1.49
CA MET A 191 -18.75 0.16 1.65
C MET A 191 -19.38 1.07 2.72
N VAL A 192 -18.57 1.82 3.47
CA VAL A 192 -19.04 2.77 4.48
C VAL A 192 -19.11 4.15 3.85
N PHE A 193 -20.31 4.59 3.52
CA PHE A 193 -20.53 5.97 3.08
C PHE A 193 -20.66 6.87 4.31
N GLU A 194 -19.83 7.89 4.39
CA GLU A 194 -20.06 9.00 5.32
C GLU A 194 -21.34 9.73 4.91
N SER A 195 -22.31 9.78 5.79
CA SER A 195 -23.57 10.51 5.63
C SER A 195 -23.45 11.94 6.17
#